data_32abcba0bb4c611403e9a97ebd07c33d
#
_entry.id   32abcba0bb4c611403e9a97ebd07c33d
#
_cell.length_a   1.000
_cell.length_b   1.000
_cell.length_c   1.000
_cell.angle_alpha   90.00
_cell.angle_beta   90.00
_cell.angle_gamma   90.00
#
_symmetry.space_group_name_H-M   'P 1'
#
loop_
_entity.id
_entity.type
_entity.pdbx_description
1 polymer ?
#
loop_
_entity_poly.entity_id
_entity_poly.type
_entity_poly.pdbx_seq_one_letter_code
_entity_poly.pdbx_strand_id
1 'polypeptide(L)'
;FEHIPERQNVTGFDLCERWIGVDNNRYSIATYDLDSVKVLQGSQYKNIAYQNLSPWSKRVTGMCDRILRFEGTQIFPGKQLAPTEANAILMVAINVDEVVEKDFNAWYNEEHIPNLSSVPGVLSARRFKSAGGTHDYVALYHLESEGVTYSEAWSEAIDTPWSSKIRPHFKDHIRLLAKRYERLV
;
A
#
# COMPACT_ATOMS: atom_id res chain seq x y z
N PHE A 1 13.62 -14.34 3.08
CA PHE A 1 13.52 -15.72 3.49
C PHE A 1 12.87 -15.90 4.87
N GLU A 2 13.25 -15.13 5.88
CA GLU A 2 12.74 -15.25 7.25
C GLU A 2 11.60 -14.27 7.52
N HIS A 3 11.74 -13.03 7.06
CA HIS A 3 10.90 -11.90 7.45
C HIS A 3 9.40 -12.09 7.19
N ILE A 4 9.00 -12.50 5.99
CA ILE A 4 7.58 -12.73 5.65
C ILE A 4 7.03 -13.96 6.41
N PRO A 5 7.69 -15.15 6.39
CA PRO A 5 7.23 -16.30 7.16
C PRO A 5 7.11 -16.04 8.66
N GLU A 6 8.04 -15.28 9.26
CA GLU A 6 7.94 -14.92 10.68
C GLU A 6 6.66 -14.12 10.99
N ARG A 7 6.26 -13.19 10.09
CA ARG A 7 5.03 -12.40 10.26
C ARG A 7 3.79 -13.23 10.04
N GLN A 8 3.77 -14.12 9.06
CA GLN A 8 2.65 -15.03 8.79
C GLN A 8 2.33 -15.92 9.99
N ASN A 9 3.30 -16.19 10.86
CA ASN A 9 3.10 -16.99 12.09
C ASN A 9 2.55 -16.17 13.26
N VAL A 10 2.39 -14.86 13.13
CA VAL A 10 1.79 -14.02 14.17
C VAL A 10 0.27 -14.02 13.99
N THR A 11 -0.45 -14.37 15.04
CA THR A 11 -1.92 -14.34 15.03
C THR A 11 -2.43 -12.94 14.68
N GLY A 12 -3.33 -12.86 13.71
CA GLY A 12 -3.89 -11.61 13.21
C GLY A 12 -3.12 -10.98 12.03
N PHE A 13 -2.12 -11.69 11.48
CA PHE A 13 -1.57 -11.39 10.15
C PHE A 13 -2.26 -12.28 9.12
N ASP A 14 -3.14 -11.69 8.33
CA ASP A 14 -3.95 -12.43 7.35
C ASP A 14 -3.20 -12.67 6.05
N LEU A 15 -2.53 -11.65 5.52
CA LEU A 15 -1.77 -11.73 4.30
C LEU A 15 -0.47 -10.93 4.42
N CYS A 16 0.63 -11.54 3.98
CA CYS A 16 1.97 -10.94 4.01
C CYS A 16 2.60 -11.07 2.64
N GLU A 17 2.85 -9.96 1.96
CA GLU A 17 3.34 -9.98 0.59
C GLU A 17 4.55 -9.06 0.42
N ARG A 18 5.34 -9.34 -0.62
CA ARG A 18 6.48 -8.52 -1.01
C ARG A 18 6.43 -8.19 -2.49
N TRP A 19 6.79 -6.95 -2.78
CA TRP A 19 6.76 -6.36 -4.11
C TRP A 19 8.06 -5.65 -4.40
N ILE A 20 8.49 -5.66 -5.66
CA ILE A 20 9.73 -5.02 -6.14
C ILE A 20 9.36 -3.95 -7.15
N GLY A 21 9.92 -2.75 -7.00
CA GLY A 21 9.67 -1.61 -7.88
C GLY A 21 9.95 -1.93 -9.35
N VAL A 22 9.01 -1.52 -10.21
CA VAL A 22 9.09 -1.74 -11.67
C VAL A 22 10.15 -0.85 -12.28
N ASP A 23 10.08 0.45 -12.02
CA ASP A 23 11.01 1.44 -12.60
C ASP A 23 12.40 1.40 -11.93
N ASN A 24 12.44 0.96 -10.66
CA ASN A 24 13.68 0.83 -9.90
C ASN A 24 13.59 -0.35 -8.93
N ASN A 25 14.29 -1.41 -9.24
CA ASN A 25 14.30 -2.65 -8.45
C ASN A 25 14.99 -2.54 -7.07
N ARG A 26 15.60 -1.40 -6.76
CA ARG A 26 16.09 -1.08 -5.41
C ARG A 26 14.95 -0.77 -4.43
N TYR A 27 13.79 -0.36 -4.94
CA TYR A 27 12.61 -0.19 -4.12
C TYR A 27 11.92 -1.52 -3.87
N SER A 28 11.48 -1.73 -2.65
CA SER A 28 10.60 -2.85 -2.32
C SER A 28 9.52 -2.42 -1.34
N ILE A 29 8.35 -3.01 -1.49
CA ILE A 29 7.23 -2.85 -0.58
C ILE A 29 6.99 -4.19 0.10
N ALA A 30 6.73 -4.17 1.40
CA ALA A 30 6.11 -5.27 2.12
C ALA A 30 4.73 -4.82 2.59
N THR A 31 3.71 -5.55 2.23
CA THR A 31 2.31 -5.30 2.64
C THR A 31 1.85 -6.37 3.60
N TYR A 32 1.08 -5.95 4.60
CA TYR A 32 0.54 -6.82 5.64
C TYR A 32 -0.92 -6.45 5.87
N ASP A 33 -1.83 -7.34 5.52
CA ASP A 33 -3.21 -7.24 5.96
C ASP A 33 -3.33 -7.83 7.36
N LEU A 34 -3.93 -7.07 8.26
CA LEU A 34 -4.03 -7.40 9.67
C LEU A 34 -5.49 -7.39 10.12
N ASP A 35 -5.85 -8.23 11.07
CA ASP A 35 -7.14 -8.13 11.78
C ASP A 35 -7.34 -6.72 12.34
N SER A 36 -6.28 -6.13 12.90
CA SER A 36 -6.27 -4.80 13.48
C SER A 36 -4.83 -4.32 13.68
N VAL A 37 -4.59 -3.02 13.61
CA VAL A 37 -3.30 -2.40 13.98
C VAL A 37 -2.86 -2.74 15.41
N LYS A 38 -3.78 -3.13 16.29
CA LYS A 38 -3.47 -3.57 17.66
C LYS A 38 -2.61 -4.84 17.71
N VAL A 39 -2.62 -5.66 16.66
CA VAL A 39 -1.75 -6.84 16.53
C VAL A 39 -0.28 -6.46 16.68
N LEU A 40 0.11 -5.28 16.17
CA LEU A 40 1.48 -4.77 16.28
C LEU A 40 1.91 -4.38 17.71
N GLN A 41 0.97 -4.32 18.64
CA GLN A 41 1.22 -4.07 20.06
C GLN A 41 1.32 -5.37 20.87
N GLY A 42 0.94 -6.50 20.27
CA GLY A 42 0.94 -7.83 20.90
C GLY A 42 2.36 -8.36 21.13
N SER A 43 2.49 -9.25 22.13
CA SER A 43 3.77 -9.89 22.48
C SER A 43 4.34 -10.74 21.34
N GLN A 44 3.50 -11.48 20.61
CA GLN A 44 3.94 -12.29 19.48
C GLN A 44 4.68 -11.45 18.43
N TYR A 45 4.12 -10.29 18.04
CA TYR A 45 4.78 -9.41 17.08
C TYR A 45 6.04 -8.78 17.69
N LYS A 46 6.00 -8.29 18.93
CA LYS A 46 7.16 -7.66 19.59
C LYS A 46 8.34 -8.61 19.72
N ASN A 47 8.10 -9.91 19.87
CA ASN A 47 9.15 -10.93 19.99
C ASN A 47 9.92 -11.19 18.68
N ILE A 48 9.43 -10.70 17.54
CA ILE A 48 10.07 -10.85 16.21
C ILE A 48 10.32 -9.51 15.52
N ALA A 49 10.06 -8.38 16.19
CA ALA A 49 10.16 -7.04 15.61
C ALA A 49 11.17 -6.18 16.38
N TYR A 50 11.50 -5.03 15.82
CA TYR A 50 12.39 -4.03 16.40
C TYR A 50 13.76 -4.61 16.75
N GLN A 51 14.18 -4.57 18.04
CA GLN A 51 15.43 -5.15 18.51
C GLN A 51 15.46 -6.69 18.44
N ASN A 52 14.30 -7.34 18.33
CA ASN A 52 14.15 -8.79 18.31
C ASN A 52 14.10 -9.39 16.88
N LEU A 53 14.41 -8.59 15.86
CA LEU A 53 14.55 -9.09 14.48
C LEU A 53 15.55 -10.26 14.44
N SER A 54 15.27 -11.27 13.59
CA SER A 54 16.22 -12.33 13.29
C SER A 54 17.55 -11.78 12.75
N PRO A 55 18.67 -12.50 12.88
CA PRO A 55 19.96 -12.03 12.39
C PRO A 55 19.97 -11.63 10.92
N TRP A 56 19.26 -12.39 10.08
CA TRP A 56 19.13 -12.08 8.66
C TRP A 56 18.31 -10.81 8.43
N SER A 57 17.16 -10.67 9.10
CA SER A 57 16.32 -9.47 9.03
C SER A 57 17.07 -8.23 9.51
N LYS A 58 17.86 -8.32 10.60
CA LYS A 58 18.72 -7.23 11.07
C LYS A 58 19.71 -6.78 10.00
N ARG A 59 20.40 -7.74 9.36
CA ARG A 59 21.39 -7.44 8.32
C ARG A 59 20.73 -6.76 7.11
N VAL A 60 19.63 -7.30 6.62
CA VAL A 60 18.94 -6.73 5.45
C VAL A 60 18.38 -5.35 5.74
N THR A 61 17.70 -5.17 6.86
CA THR A 61 17.13 -3.86 7.22
C THR A 61 18.21 -2.81 7.50
N GLY A 62 19.39 -3.22 7.98
CA GLY A 62 20.54 -2.33 8.19
C GLY A 62 21.20 -1.86 6.89
N MET A 63 20.91 -2.49 5.75
CA MET A 63 21.38 -2.07 4.41
C MET A 63 20.34 -1.25 3.63
N CYS A 64 19.16 -1.05 4.20
CA CYS A 64 18.04 -0.40 3.53
C CYS A 64 17.67 0.90 4.23
N ASP A 65 17.45 1.95 3.44
CA ASP A 65 16.79 3.16 3.91
C ASP A 65 15.28 2.96 3.90
N ARG A 66 14.64 3.25 5.03
CA ARG A 66 13.19 3.16 5.13
C ARG A 66 12.55 4.45 4.63
N ILE A 67 11.90 4.39 3.49
CA ILE A 67 11.22 5.52 2.88
C ILE A 67 9.86 5.75 3.54
N LEU A 68 9.11 4.67 3.77
CA LEU A 68 7.77 4.73 4.37
C LEU A 68 7.59 3.59 5.37
N ARG A 69 7.00 3.89 6.52
CA ARG A 69 6.30 2.95 7.37
C ARG A 69 4.90 3.49 7.61
N PHE A 70 3.91 2.73 7.19
CA PHE A 70 2.51 3.10 7.33
C PHE A 70 1.79 2.03 8.16
N GLU A 71 1.07 2.46 9.16
CA GLU A 71 0.17 1.65 9.98
C GLU A 71 -1.18 2.36 9.99
N GLY A 72 -2.21 1.70 9.50
CA GLY A 72 -3.49 2.37 9.33
C GLY A 72 -4.67 1.42 9.27
N THR A 73 -5.87 2.01 9.27
CA THR A 73 -7.13 1.31 9.14
C THR A 73 -7.70 1.55 7.75
N GLN A 74 -8.23 0.49 7.14
CA GLN A 74 -8.93 0.62 5.86
C GLN A 74 -10.20 1.44 6.03
N ILE A 75 -10.31 2.51 5.25
CA ILE A 75 -11.44 3.45 5.29
C ILE A 75 -12.36 3.31 4.07
N PHE A 76 -11.89 2.68 2.99
CA PHE A 76 -12.67 2.44 1.77
C PHE A 76 -12.13 1.22 1.02
N PRO A 77 -12.97 0.38 0.42
CA PRO A 77 -14.45 0.42 0.38
C PRO A 77 -15.11 -0.18 1.63
N GLY A 78 -14.43 -0.36 2.68
CA GLY A 78 -14.79 -1.08 3.88
C GLY A 78 -13.82 -2.24 4.11
N LYS A 79 -14.18 -3.26 4.86
CA LYS A 79 -13.31 -4.40 5.12
C LYS A 79 -13.18 -5.27 3.87
N GLN A 80 -12.04 -5.18 3.20
CA GLN A 80 -11.69 -5.99 2.02
C GLN A 80 -10.26 -6.48 2.16
N LEU A 81 -10.02 -7.76 1.96
CA LEU A 81 -8.68 -8.34 1.89
C LEU A 81 -8.02 -8.05 0.54
N ALA A 82 -6.69 -8.10 0.51
CA ALA A 82 -5.96 -8.04 -0.76
C ALA A 82 -6.22 -9.31 -1.59
N PRO A 83 -6.38 -9.18 -2.91
CA PRO A 83 -6.49 -10.33 -3.80
C PRO A 83 -5.13 -11.04 -3.90
N THR A 84 -5.13 -12.36 -3.73
CA THR A 84 -3.90 -13.17 -3.76
C THR A 84 -3.35 -13.39 -5.17
N GLU A 85 -4.19 -13.22 -6.18
CA GLU A 85 -3.86 -13.38 -7.61
C GLU A 85 -3.20 -12.14 -8.25
N ALA A 86 -3.11 -11.03 -7.52
CA ALA A 86 -2.47 -9.82 -8.05
C ALA A 86 -0.99 -10.04 -8.36
N ASN A 87 -0.55 -9.60 -9.54
CA ASN A 87 0.85 -9.67 -9.97
C ASN A 87 1.58 -8.34 -9.83
N ALA A 88 0.85 -7.24 -9.69
CA ALA A 88 1.40 -5.92 -9.44
C ALA A 88 0.59 -5.15 -8.40
N ILE A 89 1.24 -4.15 -7.80
CA ILE A 89 0.61 -3.21 -6.88
C ILE A 89 1.05 -1.79 -7.21
N LEU A 90 0.11 -0.86 -7.23
CA LEU A 90 0.41 0.56 -7.17
C LEU A 90 0.11 1.06 -5.75
N MET A 91 1.13 1.57 -5.10
CA MET A 91 1.02 2.24 -3.79
C MET A 91 1.11 3.74 -3.99
N VAL A 92 0.19 4.47 -3.38
CA VAL A 92 0.19 5.92 -3.33
C VAL A 92 0.04 6.37 -1.89
N ALA A 93 1.08 7.02 -1.34
CA ALA A 93 1.04 7.64 -0.02
C ALA A 93 0.97 9.15 -0.17
N ILE A 94 0.07 9.80 0.56
CA ILE A 94 -0.25 11.23 0.39
C ILE A 94 -0.59 11.86 1.72
N ASN A 95 -0.11 13.10 1.90
CA ASN A 95 -0.69 14.09 2.79
C ASN A 95 -1.47 15.10 1.95
N VAL A 96 -2.41 15.79 2.55
CA VAL A 96 -3.21 16.82 1.88
C VAL A 96 -3.41 18.02 2.80
N ASP A 97 -3.64 19.19 2.21
CA ASP A 97 -4.00 20.38 2.98
C ASP A 97 -5.29 20.16 3.77
N GLU A 98 -5.29 20.48 5.05
CA GLU A 98 -6.42 20.29 5.97
C GLU A 98 -7.70 20.97 5.46
N VAL A 99 -7.56 22.13 4.83
CA VAL A 99 -8.70 22.91 4.29
C VAL A 99 -9.45 22.18 3.16
N VAL A 100 -8.81 21.25 2.46
CA VAL A 100 -9.41 20.46 1.37
C VAL A 100 -9.57 18.98 1.72
N GLU A 101 -9.20 18.56 2.94
CA GLU A 101 -9.22 17.13 3.34
C GLU A 101 -10.61 16.51 3.16
N LYS A 102 -11.67 17.26 3.43
CA LYS A 102 -13.05 16.79 3.22
C LYS A 102 -13.35 16.54 1.74
N ASP A 103 -12.99 17.48 0.86
CA ASP A 103 -13.19 17.38 -0.59
C ASP A 103 -12.30 16.25 -1.18
N PHE A 104 -11.07 16.14 -0.71
CA PHE A 104 -10.16 15.05 -1.04
C PHE A 104 -10.74 13.66 -0.69
N ASN A 105 -11.32 13.51 0.49
CA ASN A 105 -11.93 12.24 0.89
C ASN A 105 -13.20 11.94 0.07
N ALA A 106 -14.03 12.93 -0.23
CA ALA A 106 -15.19 12.79 -1.10
C ALA A 106 -14.75 12.37 -2.52
N TRP A 107 -13.79 13.09 -3.12
CA TRP A 107 -13.24 12.76 -4.43
C TRP A 107 -12.73 11.33 -4.51
N TYR A 108 -11.97 10.87 -3.52
CA TYR A 108 -11.45 9.50 -3.50
C TYR A 108 -12.55 8.45 -3.45
N ASN A 109 -13.58 8.67 -2.62
CA ASN A 109 -14.61 7.68 -2.35
C ASN A 109 -15.72 7.66 -3.42
N GLU A 110 -16.03 8.82 -3.99
CA GLU A 110 -17.17 8.99 -4.90
C GLU A 110 -16.77 8.93 -6.38
N GLU A 111 -15.51 9.26 -6.71
CA GLU A 111 -15.02 9.30 -8.08
C GLU A 111 -13.78 8.43 -8.30
N HIS A 112 -12.67 8.73 -7.61
CA HIS A 112 -11.37 8.18 -7.99
C HIS A 112 -11.26 6.66 -7.81
N ILE A 113 -11.64 6.13 -6.65
CA ILE A 113 -11.65 4.67 -6.43
C ILE A 113 -12.68 3.95 -7.30
N PRO A 114 -13.95 4.42 -7.40
CA PRO A 114 -14.91 3.82 -8.31
C PRO A 114 -14.43 3.77 -9.76
N ASN A 115 -13.90 4.89 -10.29
CA ASN A 115 -13.40 4.94 -11.66
C ASN A 115 -12.25 3.95 -11.86
N LEU A 116 -11.24 3.96 -11.00
CA LEU A 116 -10.10 3.04 -11.10
C LEU A 116 -10.50 1.57 -10.89
N SER A 117 -11.48 1.30 -10.04
CA SER A 117 -11.99 -0.06 -9.84
C SER A 117 -12.70 -0.63 -11.07
N SER A 118 -13.16 0.24 -11.99
CA SER A 118 -13.78 -0.17 -13.25
C SER A 118 -12.79 -0.44 -14.39
N VAL A 119 -11.52 -0.07 -14.20
CA VAL A 119 -10.48 -0.28 -15.22
C VAL A 119 -10.17 -1.78 -15.34
N PRO A 120 -10.19 -2.34 -16.55
CA PRO A 120 -9.80 -3.75 -16.76
C PRO A 120 -8.42 -4.06 -16.19
N GLY A 121 -8.32 -5.13 -15.41
CA GLY A 121 -7.10 -5.55 -14.75
C GLY A 121 -6.85 -4.93 -13.37
N VAL A 122 -7.73 -4.03 -12.89
CA VAL A 122 -7.73 -3.61 -11.47
C VAL A 122 -8.53 -4.61 -10.66
N LEU A 123 -7.85 -5.36 -9.81
CA LEU A 123 -8.45 -6.42 -8.99
C LEU A 123 -9.02 -5.87 -7.67
N SER A 124 -8.40 -4.81 -7.15
CA SER A 124 -8.81 -4.18 -5.89
C SER A 124 -8.24 -2.77 -5.79
N ALA A 125 -9.02 -1.85 -5.23
CA ALA A 125 -8.60 -0.50 -4.90
C ALA A 125 -9.02 -0.17 -3.47
N ARG A 126 -8.06 -0.01 -2.57
CA ARG A 126 -8.28 0.14 -1.13
C ARG A 126 -7.63 1.40 -0.60
N ARG A 127 -8.28 2.08 0.31
CA ARG A 127 -7.73 3.25 1.02
C ARG A 127 -7.61 3.02 2.50
N PHE A 128 -6.56 3.60 3.06
CA PHE A 128 -6.25 3.51 4.48
C PHE A 128 -5.98 4.90 5.04
N LYS A 129 -6.43 5.12 6.29
CA LYS A 129 -6.04 6.29 7.09
C LYS A 129 -5.05 5.83 8.16
N SER A 130 -4.00 6.62 8.34
CA SER A 130 -2.93 6.36 9.30
C SER A 130 -3.44 6.34 10.74
N ALA A 131 -2.85 5.47 11.54
CA ALA A 131 -2.92 5.51 13.00
C ALA A 131 -1.85 6.44 13.63
N GLY A 132 -1.00 7.04 12.81
CA GLY A 132 0.12 7.90 13.15
C GLY A 132 1.31 7.65 12.21
N GLY A 133 2.18 8.63 12.04
CA GLY A 133 3.35 8.53 11.14
C GLY A 133 3.51 9.76 10.27
N THR A 134 4.24 9.62 9.15
CA THR A 134 4.58 10.72 8.25
C THR A 134 3.54 10.99 7.16
N HIS A 135 2.68 10.00 6.87
CA HIS A 135 1.65 10.09 5.85
C HIS A 135 0.29 9.74 6.45
N ASP A 136 -0.71 10.55 6.16
CA ASP A 136 -2.08 10.38 6.66
C ASP A 136 -2.87 9.35 5.87
N TYR A 137 -2.60 9.24 4.56
CA TYR A 137 -3.35 8.38 3.66
C TYR A 137 -2.45 7.51 2.80
N VAL A 138 -2.87 6.25 2.62
CA VAL A 138 -2.33 5.34 1.61
C VAL A 138 -3.49 4.77 0.79
N ALA A 139 -3.31 4.74 -0.54
CA ALA A 139 -4.14 3.95 -1.44
C ALA A 139 -3.30 2.81 -2.02
N LEU A 140 -3.89 1.61 -2.07
CA LEU A 140 -3.30 0.41 -2.67
C LEU A 140 -4.21 -0.10 -3.77
N TYR A 141 -3.66 -0.22 -4.98
CA TYR A 141 -4.33 -0.79 -6.13
C TYR A 141 -3.63 -2.11 -6.48
N HIS A 142 -4.35 -3.22 -6.34
CA HIS A 142 -3.86 -4.54 -6.75
C HIS A 142 -4.26 -4.78 -8.19
N LEU A 143 -3.31 -5.18 -9.01
CA LEU A 143 -3.42 -5.20 -10.46
C LEU A 143 -3.07 -6.59 -11.01
N GLU A 144 -3.67 -6.97 -12.12
CA GLU A 144 -3.27 -8.17 -12.86
C GLU A 144 -1.82 -8.08 -13.36
N SER A 145 -1.39 -6.88 -13.76
CA SER A 145 -0.02 -6.61 -14.18
C SER A 145 0.31 -5.13 -14.04
N GLU A 146 1.60 -4.79 -14.09
CA GLU A 146 2.06 -3.39 -14.13
C GLU A 146 1.55 -2.63 -15.35
N GLY A 147 1.27 -3.33 -16.46
CA GLY A 147 0.76 -2.75 -17.70
C GLY A 147 -0.59 -2.03 -17.55
N VAL A 148 -1.38 -2.41 -16.55
CA VAL A 148 -2.70 -1.79 -16.30
C VAL A 148 -2.59 -0.29 -16.09
N THR A 149 -1.54 0.19 -15.41
CA THR A 149 -1.35 1.63 -15.12
C THR A 149 -0.94 2.45 -16.35
N TYR A 150 -0.59 1.81 -17.44
CA TYR A 150 -0.22 2.44 -18.72
C TYR A 150 -1.33 2.35 -19.77
N SER A 151 -2.48 1.76 -19.43
CA SER A 151 -3.62 1.64 -20.33
C SER A 151 -4.32 2.97 -20.55
N GLU A 152 -5.00 3.10 -21.70
CA GLU A 152 -5.85 4.25 -22.00
C GLU A 152 -6.98 4.37 -20.97
N ALA A 153 -7.64 3.25 -20.64
CA ALA A 153 -8.70 3.19 -19.63
C ALA A 153 -8.24 3.71 -18.26
N TRP A 154 -7.01 3.41 -17.86
CA TRP A 154 -6.43 3.97 -16.62
C TRP A 154 -6.27 5.49 -16.73
N SER A 155 -5.74 5.97 -17.85
CA SER A 155 -5.52 7.40 -18.08
C SER A 155 -6.83 8.18 -18.07
N GLU A 156 -7.87 7.66 -18.72
CA GLU A 156 -9.21 8.25 -18.71
C GLU A 156 -9.81 8.27 -17.30
N ALA A 157 -9.65 7.17 -16.54
CA ALA A 157 -10.20 7.05 -15.18
C ALA A 157 -9.62 8.08 -14.19
N ILE A 158 -8.37 8.51 -14.38
CA ILE A 158 -7.70 9.45 -13.50
C ILE A 158 -7.75 10.91 -13.99
N ASP A 159 -8.07 11.16 -15.25
CA ASP A 159 -8.07 12.51 -15.83
C ASP A 159 -9.47 13.14 -15.82
N THR A 160 -9.86 13.60 -14.63
CA THR A 160 -11.18 14.22 -14.40
C THR A 160 -11.02 15.67 -13.92
N PRO A 161 -12.05 16.51 -14.11
CA PRO A 161 -12.04 17.89 -13.58
C PRO A 161 -11.85 17.94 -12.06
N TRP A 162 -12.42 16.96 -11.33
CA TRP A 162 -12.26 16.89 -9.87
C TRP A 162 -10.85 16.49 -9.50
N SER A 163 -10.26 15.51 -10.19
CA SER A 163 -8.84 15.16 -10.03
C SER A 163 -7.92 16.36 -10.24
N SER A 164 -8.16 17.15 -11.28
CA SER A 164 -7.36 18.35 -11.60
C SER A 164 -7.47 19.42 -10.51
N LYS A 165 -8.61 19.52 -9.83
CA LYS A 165 -8.83 20.43 -8.71
C LYS A 165 -8.11 19.96 -7.43
N ILE A 166 -8.09 18.65 -7.14
CA ILE A 166 -7.57 18.11 -5.87
C ILE A 166 -6.05 17.92 -5.89
N ARG A 167 -5.47 17.46 -7.01
CA ARG A 167 -4.04 17.13 -7.11
C ARG A 167 -3.07 18.24 -6.68
N PRO A 168 -3.32 19.55 -6.96
CA PRO A 168 -2.44 20.63 -6.51
C PRO A 168 -2.26 20.72 -4.98
N HIS A 169 -3.15 20.11 -4.20
CA HIS A 169 -3.13 20.11 -2.74
C HIS A 169 -2.41 18.88 -2.14
N PHE A 170 -1.85 18.00 -2.97
CA PHE A 170 -1.08 16.85 -2.52
C PHE A 170 0.26 17.29 -1.93
N LYS A 171 0.60 16.73 -0.79
CA LYS A 171 1.88 16.90 -0.10
C LYS A 171 2.55 15.56 0.13
N ASP A 172 3.86 15.55 0.21
CA ASP A 172 4.68 14.37 0.52
C ASP A 172 4.32 13.14 -0.33
N HIS A 173 3.97 13.38 -1.59
CA HIS A 173 3.41 12.37 -2.49
C HIS A 173 4.47 11.31 -2.86
N ILE A 174 4.22 10.07 -2.45
CA ILE A 174 4.98 8.89 -2.87
C ILE A 174 4.09 8.03 -3.76
N ARG A 175 4.54 7.74 -4.98
CA ARG A 175 3.90 6.82 -5.91
C ARG A 175 4.90 5.74 -6.29
N LEU A 176 4.56 4.47 -6.06
CA LEU A 176 5.42 3.35 -6.37
C LEU A 176 4.63 2.22 -7.00
N LEU A 177 4.93 1.94 -8.27
CA LEU A 177 4.46 0.77 -8.98
C LEU A 177 5.46 -0.37 -8.75
N ALA A 178 4.97 -1.52 -8.32
CA ALA A 178 5.80 -2.67 -8.02
C ALA A 178 5.13 -3.97 -8.48
N LYS A 179 5.94 -4.94 -8.86
CA LYS A 179 5.51 -6.29 -9.23
C LYS A 179 5.74 -7.26 -8.08
N ARG A 180 4.95 -8.33 -8.06
CA ARG A 180 5.08 -9.38 -7.04
C ARG A 180 6.51 -9.94 -7.04
N TYR A 181 7.05 -10.07 -5.85
CA TYR A 181 8.35 -10.73 -5.69
C TYR A 181 8.17 -12.23 -5.83
N GLU A 182 8.73 -12.79 -6.88
CA GLU A 182 8.87 -14.23 -7.06
C GLU A 182 10.26 -14.67 -6.68
N ARG A 183 10.34 -15.73 -5.89
CA ARG A 183 11.61 -16.35 -5.56
C ARG A 183 12.10 -17.12 -6.77
N LEU A 184 13.23 -16.73 -7.34
CA LEU A 184 13.97 -17.61 -8.25
C LEU A 184 14.43 -18.85 -7.46
N VAL A 185 13.93 -19.99 -7.82
CA VAL A 185 14.28 -21.31 -7.24
C VAL A 185 15.58 -21.79 -7.83
#